data_b3cfc23ee0ceec2fa9347023fc767ed1
#
_entry.id   b3cfc23ee0ceec2fa9347023fc767ed1
#
_cell.length_a   1.000
_cell.length_b   1.000
_cell.length_c   1.000
_cell.angle_alpha   90.00
_cell.angle_beta   90.00
_cell.angle_gamma   90.00
#
_symmetry.space_group_name_H-M   'P 1'
#
loop_
_entity.id
_entity.type
_entity.pdbx_description
1 polymer ?
#
loop_
_entity_poly.entity_id
_entity_poly.type
_entity_poly.pdbx_seq_one_letter_code
_entity_poly.pdbx_strand_id
1 'polypeptide(L)'
;MCVQKVNVEVSMAFRTKIGKRGCAGFTLIELMAVMAIIGALMSLVAPSFFKSNDRARETVLRHNLQSIRHAIDDYRADHGNNPDSLDVLVADKYLRELPMDPVTGKRDSWLPQNGDAPGVNDVISGATGRGLDGLDYARW
;
A
#
# COMPACT_ATOMS: atom_id res chain seq x y z
N MET A 1 -64.65 68.08 16.77
CA MET A 1 -64.20 66.81 17.36
C MET A 1 -62.88 66.49 16.75
N CYS A 2 -61.75 66.87 17.40
CA CYS A 2 -60.39 66.77 16.93
C CYS A 2 -59.84 65.35 17.20
N VAL A 3 -59.37 64.66 16.18
CA VAL A 3 -58.57 63.45 16.35
C VAL A 3 -57.15 63.82 15.95
N GLN A 4 -56.31 63.82 16.95
CA GLN A 4 -54.90 64.13 16.87
C GLN A 4 -54.12 62.97 16.31
N LYS A 5 -53.38 63.18 15.19
CA LYS A 5 -52.41 62.23 14.63
C LYS A 5 -51.15 62.22 15.50
N VAL A 6 -50.86 61.08 16.08
CA VAL A 6 -49.58 60.86 16.74
C VAL A 6 -48.63 60.32 15.69
N ASN A 7 -47.65 61.11 15.26
CA ASN A 7 -46.49 60.67 14.49
C ASN A 7 -45.47 60.10 15.47
N VAL A 8 -45.26 58.84 15.39
CA VAL A 8 -44.09 58.17 16.03
C VAL A 8 -43.06 57.93 14.95
N GLU A 9 -42.11 58.83 14.82
CA GLU A 9 -40.89 58.64 14.11
C GLU A 9 -39.93 57.80 14.98
N VAL A 10 -39.82 56.51 14.70
CA VAL A 10 -38.72 55.67 15.25
C VAL A 10 -37.65 55.59 14.23
N SER A 11 -36.74 56.56 14.23
CA SER A 11 -35.51 56.55 13.48
C SER A 11 -34.43 55.76 14.26
N MET A 12 -34.37 54.44 14.12
CA MET A 12 -33.23 53.66 14.57
C MET A 12 -32.35 53.38 13.37
N ALA A 13 -31.47 54.31 13.05
CA ALA A 13 -30.36 54.09 12.11
C ALA A 13 -29.26 53.24 12.79
N PHE A 14 -29.38 51.93 12.72
CA PHE A 14 -28.25 51.06 13.01
C PHE A 14 -27.22 51.19 11.88
N ARG A 15 -26.23 52.05 12.10
CA ARG A 15 -25.02 52.11 11.26
C ARG A 15 -24.16 50.90 11.57
N THR A 16 -24.41 49.80 10.88
CA THR A 16 -23.49 48.62 10.86
C THR A 16 -22.24 49.06 10.12
N LYS A 17 -21.16 49.39 10.86
CA LYS A 17 -19.82 49.52 10.32
C LYS A 17 -19.39 48.13 9.87
N ILE A 18 -19.60 47.80 8.60
CA ILE A 18 -18.96 46.66 7.96
C ILE A 18 -17.47 47.03 7.87
N GLY A 19 -16.70 46.55 8.84
CA GLY A 19 -15.24 46.62 8.76
C GLY A 19 -14.79 45.88 7.50
N LYS A 20 -14.21 46.59 6.54
CA LYS A 20 -13.47 45.98 5.43
C LYS A 20 -12.34 45.17 6.04
N ARG A 21 -12.58 43.85 6.22
CA ARG A 21 -11.49 42.90 6.45
C ARG A 21 -10.69 42.94 5.17
N GLY A 22 -9.51 43.56 5.21
CA GLY A 22 -8.55 43.51 4.12
C GLY A 22 -8.25 42.04 3.86
N CYS A 23 -8.56 41.54 2.67
CA CYS A 23 -8.07 40.27 2.22
C CYS A 23 -6.54 40.40 2.08
N ALA A 24 -5.82 40.03 3.14
CA ALA A 24 -4.37 39.85 3.04
C ALA A 24 -4.12 38.67 2.10
N GLY A 25 -3.78 38.94 0.86
CA GLY A 25 -3.32 37.94 -0.10
C GLY A 25 -1.92 37.47 0.28
N PHE A 26 -1.63 36.18 0.05
CA PHE A 26 -0.29 35.63 0.22
C PHE A 26 0.71 36.35 -0.69
N THR A 27 1.88 36.63 -0.18
CA THR A 27 2.98 37.16 -0.98
C THR A 27 3.66 36.02 -1.76
N LEU A 28 4.24 36.35 -2.90
CA LEU A 28 4.95 35.37 -3.73
C LEU A 28 6.13 34.74 -2.97
N ILE A 29 6.82 35.55 -2.14
CA ILE A 29 7.94 35.07 -1.34
C ILE A 29 7.48 34.11 -0.22
N GLU A 30 6.30 34.33 0.34
CA GLU A 30 5.73 33.44 1.37
C GLU A 30 5.40 32.07 0.77
N LEU A 31 4.83 32.04 -0.46
CA LEU A 31 4.61 30.79 -1.18
C LEU A 31 5.92 30.08 -1.50
N MET A 32 6.96 30.81 -1.96
CA MET A 32 8.26 30.22 -2.21
C MET A 32 8.90 29.64 -0.95
N ALA A 33 8.79 30.33 0.18
CA ALA A 33 9.30 29.87 1.47
C ALA A 33 8.60 28.55 1.91
N VAL A 34 7.27 28.49 1.78
CA VAL A 34 6.52 27.28 2.10
C VAL A 34 6.92 26.11 1.21
N MET A 35 7.04 26.33 -0.11
CA MET A 35 7.50 25.29 -1.05
C MET A 35 8.91 24.83 -0.75
N ALA A 36 9.83 25.72 -0.36
CA ALA A 36 11.18 25.36 0.02
C ALA A 36 11.21 24.48 1.29
N ILE A 37 10.40 24.80 2.29
CA ILE A 37 10.27 24.00 3.52
C ILE A 37 9.70 22.62 3.23
N ILE A 38 8.61 22.54 2.44
CA ILE A 38 8.02 21.26 2.04
C ILE A 38 9.02 20.41 1.26
N GLY A 39 9.75 20.99 0.31
CA GLY A 39 10.80 20.31 -0.44
C GLY A 39 11.91 19.75 0.46
N ALA A 40 12.35 20.52 1.44
CA ALA A 40 13.33 20.09 2.42
C ALA A 40 12.84 18.92 3.28
N LEU A 41 11.60 18.95 3.75
CA LEU A 41 10.99 17.87 4.52
C LEU A 41 10.80 16.61 3.68
N MET A 42 10.34 16.74 2.43
CA MET A 42 10.17 15.61 1.51
C MET A 42 11.46 14.89 1.21
N SER A 43 12.59 15.60 1.11
CA SER A 43 13.89 14.98 0.85
C SER A 43 14.34 14.04 1.98
N LEU A 44 13.89 14.26 3.20
CA LEU A 44 14.20 13.42 4.36
C LEU A 44 13.29 12.17 4.44
N VAL A 45 12.01 12.32 4.05
CA VAL A 45 11.01 11.27 4.18
C VAL A 45 11.04 10.26 3.02
N ALA A 46 11.30 10.71 1.80
CA ALA A 46 11.25 9.89 0.61
C ALA A 46 12.12 8.60 0.68
N PRO A 47 13.40 8.63 1.12
CA PRO A 47 14.22 7.42 1.15
C PRO A 47 13.72 6.35 2.12
N SER A 48 13.12 6.75 3.25
CA SER A 48 12.60 5.80 4.24
C SER A 48 11.32 5.10 3.76
N PHE A 49 10.51 5.82 2.99
CA PHE A 49 9.27 5.27 2.44
C PHE A 49 9.53 4.13 1.44
N PHE A 50 10.50 4.28 0.54
CA PHE A 50 10.84 3.23 -0.43
C PHE A 50 11.33 1.96 0.28
N LYS A 51 12.26 2.08 1.24
CA LYS A 51 12.75 0.93 2.01
C LYS A 51 11.65 0.22 2.80
N SER A 52 10.68 0.96 3.33
CA SER A 52 9.54 0.38 4.06
C SER A 52 8.63 -0.42 3.15
N ASN A 53 8.39 0.09 1.93
CA ASN A 53 7.59 -0.61 0.93
C ASN A 53 8.26 -1.91 0.46
N ASP A 54 9.58 -1.86 0.20
CA ASP A 54 10.33 -3.06 -0.20
C ASP A 54 10.31 -4.11 0.91
N ARG A 55 10.50 -3.71 2.18
CA ARG A 55 10.40 -4.63 3.33
C ARG A 55 9.01 -5.27 3.44
N ALA A 56 7.95 -4.51 3.20
CA ALA A 56 6.58 -5.04 3.20
C ALA A 56 6.39 -6.09 2.11
N ARG A 57 6.86 -5.83 0.89
CA ARG A 57 6.82 -6.79 -0.23
C ARG A 57 7.59 -8.08 0.09
N GLU A 58 8.79 -7.96 0.64
CA GLU A 58 9.60 -9.11 1.04
C GLU A 58 8.93 -9.95 2.13
N THR A 59 8.29 -9.31 3.09
CA THR A 59 7.53 -10.02 4.13
C THR A 59 6.38 -10.81 3.53
N VAL A 60 5.62 -10.21 2.60
CA VAL A 60 4.53 -10.91 1.89
C VAL A 60 5.09 -12.04 1.03
N LEU A 61 6.22 -11.84 0.35
CA LEU A 61 6.87 -12.89 -0.46
C LEU A 61 7.22 -14.10 0.40
N ARG A 62 7.86 -13.91 1.54
CA ARG A 62 8.21 -15.00 2.48
C ARG A 62 6.97 -15.73 2.99
N HIS A 63 5.92 -14.98 3.33
CA HIS A 63 4.67 -15.58 3.75
C HIS A 63 4.04 -16.43 2.65
N ASN A 64 4.02 -15.92 1.42
CA ASN A 64 3.48 -16.66 0.28
C ASN A 64 4.28 -17.93 -0.03
N LEU A 65 5.63 -17.87 0.01
CA LEU A 65 6.49 -19.03 -0.13
C LEU A 65 6.18 -20.08 0.95
N GLN A 66 6.08 -19.68 2.21
CA GLN A 66 5.72 -20.59 3.30
C GLN A 66 4.34 -21.22 3.09
N SER A 67 3.36 -20.44 2.63
CA SER A 67 2.01 -20.96 2.39
C SER A 67 2.01 -22.03 1.29
N ILE A 68 2.77 -21.83 0.20
CA ILE A 68 2.87 -22.82 -0.86
C ILE A 68 3.62 -24.07 -0.36
N ARG A 69 4.72 -23.90 0.39
CA ARG A 69 5.49 -25.00 0.97
C ARG A 69 4.65 -25.84 1.93
N HIS A 70 3.85 -25.21 2.79
CA HIS A 70 2.92 -25.93 3.65
C HIS A 70 1.90 -26.74 2.84
N ALA A 71 1.34 -26.17 1.78
CA ALA A 71 0.41 -26.89 0.92
C ALA A 71 1.07 -28.09 0.22
N ILE A 72 2.35 -27.99 -0.17
CA ILE A 72 3.12 -29.13 -0.70
C ILE A 72 3.30 -30.20 0.37
N ASP A 73 3.63 -29.81 1.61
CA ASP A 73 3.84 -30.75 2.72
C ASP A 73 2.53 -31.45 3.10
N ASP A 74 1.41 -30.71 3.15
CA ASP A 74 0.09 -31.27 3.43
C ASP A 74 -0.34 -32.26 2.34
N TYR A 75 -0.16 -31.90 1.06
CA TYR A 75 -0.42 -32.79 -0.06
C TYR A 75 0.39 -34.08 0.06
N ARG A 76 1.70 -33.97 0.35
CA ARG A 76 2.59 -35.13 0.52
C ARG A 76 2.17 -35.98 1.72
N ALA A 77 1.73 -35.39 2.81
CA ALA A 77 1.25 -36.12 3.99
C ALA A 77 0.00 -36.97 3.67
N ASP A 78 -0.90 -36.43 2.86
CA ASP A 78 -2.17 -37.11 2.52
C ASP A 78 -1.99 -38.16 1.42
N HIS A 79 -1.16 -37.90 0.41
CA HIS A 79 -1.00 -38.75 -0.79
C HIS A 79 0.23 -39.66 -0.75
N GLY A 80 1.19 -39.40 0.15
CA GLY A 80 2.45 -40.15 0.25
C GLY A 80 3.47 -39.84 -0.86
N ASN A 81 3.16 -38.92 -1.76
CA ASN A 81 4.01 -38.47 -2.87
C ASN A 81 3.90 -36.97 -3.08
N ASN A 82 4.90 -36.36 -3.73
CA ASN A 82 4.86 -34.93 -4.04
C ASN A 82 3.83 -34.64 -5.14
N PRO A 83 3.26 -33.41 -5.19
CA PRO A 83 2.39 -32.99 -6.28
C PRO A 83 3.18 -32.89 -7.61
N ASP A 84 2.56 -33.24 -8.73
CA ASP A 84 3.21 -33.17 -10.05
C ASP A 84 3.47 -31.71 -10.49
N SER A 85 2.63 -30.79 -10.04
CA SER A 85 2.73 -29.34 -10.30
C SER A 85 2.06 -28.54 -9.20
N LEU A 86 2.35 -27.22 -9.15
CA LEU A 86 1.68 -26.31 -8.21
C LEU A 86 0.19 -26.16 -8.48
N ASP A 87 -0.27 -26.39 -9.72
CA ASP A 87 -1.68 -26.30 -10.09
C ASP A 87 -2.51 -27.41 -9.43
N VAL A 88 -1.92 -28.57 -9.17
CA VAL A 88 -2.56 -29.69 -8.46
C VAL A 88 -2.98 -29.27 -7.05
N LEU A 89 -2.17 -28.44 -6.37
CA LEU A 89 -2.50 -27.93 -5.04
C LEU A 89 -3.76 -27.07 -5.03
N VAL A 90 -4.05 -26.38 -6.14
CA VAL A 90 -5.28 -25.59 -6.31
C VAL A 90 -6.45 -26.51 -6.69
N ALA A 91 -6.21 -27.49 -7.58
CA ALA A 91 -7.23 -28.45 -8.03
C ALA A 91 -7.76 -29.29 -6.85
N ASP A 92 -6.86 -29.76 -5.99
CA ASP A 92 -7.18 -30.60 -4.82
C ASP A 92 -7.50 -29.78 -3.54
N LYS A 93 -7.59 -28.43 -3.68
CA LYS A 93 -8.03 -27.49 -2.64
C LYS A 93 -7.09 -27.32 -1.43
N TYR A 94 -5.83 -27.68 -1.54
CA TYR A 94 -4.80 -27.33 -0.57
C TYR A 94 -4.50 -25.83 -0.60
N LEU A 95 -4.65 -25.20 -1.78
CA LEU A 95 -4.66 -23.75 -1.96
C LEU A 95 -5.97 -23.32 -2.63
N ARG A 96 -6.49 -22.15 -2.28
CA ARG A 96 -7.64 -21.56 -3.01
C ARG A 96 -7.22 -21.10 -4.40
N GLU A 97 -6.04 -20.49 -4.48
CA GLU A 97 -5.39 -20.00 -5.69
C GLU A 97 -3.90 -19.83 -5.39
N LEU A 98 -3.07 -19.88 -6.40
CA LEU A 98 -1.67 -19.52 -6.25
C LEU A 98 -1.56 -18.04 -5.88
N PRO A 99 -0.86 -17.70 -4.77
CA PRO A 99 -0.72 -16.32 -4.36
C PRO A 99 0.07 -15.52 -5.39
N MET A 100 -0.19 -14.21 -5.45
CA MET A 100 0.58 -13.32 -6.31
C MET A 100 1.95 -13.05 -5.69
N ASP A 101 3.00 -13.18 -6.47
CA ASP A 101 4.36 -12.78 -6.08
C ASP A 101 4.42 -11.24 -6.01
N PRO A 102 4.66 -10.64 -4.83
CA PRO A 102 4.62 -9.19 -4.66
C PRO A 102 5.80 -8.46 -5.32
N VAL A 103 6.86 -9.18 -5.70
CA VAL A 103 8.04 -8.60 -6.35
C VAL A 103 7.85 -8.57 -7.87
N THR A 104 7.37 -9.67 -8.47
CA THR A 104 7.12 -9.75 -9.92
C THR A 104 5.75 -9.20 -10.32
N GLY A 105 4.79 -9.14 -9.37
CA GLY A 105 3.40 -8.80 -9.63
C GLY A 105 2.61 -9.87 -10.39
N LYS A 106 3.12 -11.10 -10.46
CA LYS A 106 2.55 -12.22 -11.23
C LYS A 106 2.23 -13.41 -10.34
N ARG A 107 1.34 -14.29 -10.81
CA ARG A 107 0.99 -15.56 -10.14
C ARG A 107 1.72 -16.76 -10.73
N ASP A 108 2.22 -16.63 -11.94
CA ASP A 108 2.92 -17.64 -12.73
C ASP A 108 4.46 -17.55 -12.63
N SER A 109 4.95 -16.71 -11.72
CA SER A 109 6.39 -16.52 -11.52
C SER A 109 7.01 -17.47 -10.49
N TRP A 110 6.21 -18.36 -9.90
CA TRP A 110 6.71 -19.37 -8.99
C TRP A 110 7.45 -20.46 -9.75
N LEU A 111 8.67 -20.77 -9.31
CA LEU A 111 9.52 -21.78 -9.92
C LEU A 111 9.52 -23.04 -9.03
N PRO A 112 8.83 -24.12 -9.45
CA PRO A 112 8.84 -25.36 -8.72
C PRO A 112 10.24 -25.97 -8.75
N GLN A 113 10.66 -26.54 -7.62
CA GLN A 113 11.91 -27.26 -7.48
C GLN A 113 11.61 -28.74 -7.25
N ASN A 114 12.28 -29.60 -8.02
CA ASN A 114 12.21 -31.03 -7.85
C ASN A 114 13.36 -31.46 -6.91
N GLY A 115 13.05 -32.37 -5.98
CA GLY A 115 14.04 -33.02 -5.12
C GLY A 115 14.46 -34.38 -5.66
N ASP A 116 14.96 -35.23 -4.75
CA ASP A 116 15.34 -36.62 -5.08
C ASP A 116 14.12 -37.49 -5.45
N ALA A 117 12.95 -37.16 -4.90
CA ALA A 117 11.68 -37.81 -5.23
C ALA A 117 11.00 -37.11 -6.42
N PRO A 118 10.25 -37.89 -7.26
CA PRO A 118 9.49 -37.28 -8.35
C PRO A 118 8.42 -36.29 -7.83
N GLY A 119 8.16 -35.25 -8.61
CA GLY A 119 7.22 -34.15 -8.27
C GLY A 119 7.87 -32.94 -7.63
N VAL A 120 7.05 -31.95 -7.33
CA VAL A 120 7.46 -30.66 -6.76
C VAL A 120 7.74 -30.82 -5.28
N ASN A 121 8.98 -30.60 -4.88
CA ASN A 121 9.43 -30.71 -3.49
C ASN A 121 9.51 -29.35 -2.78
N ASP A 122 9.83 -28.29 -3.51
CA ASP A 122 9.96 -26.94 -3.00
C ASP A 122 9.56 -25.92 -4.06
N VAL A 123 9.48 -24.65 -3.68
CA VAL A 123 9.15 -23.54 -4.57
C VAL A 123 10.04 -22.34 -4.23
N ILE A 124 10.48 -21.64 -5.27
CA ILE A 124 11.19 -20.37 -5.14
C ILE A 124 10.51 -19.29 -5.98
N SER A 125 10.81 -18.04 -5.68
CA SER A 125 10.34 -16.91 -6.50
C SER A 125 11.18 -16.80 -7.78
N GLY A 126 10.52 -16.56 -8.91
CA GLY A 126 11.17 -16.18 -10.16
C GLY A 126 11.55 -14.69 -10.24
N ALA A 127 11.45 -13.96 -9.13
CA ALA A 127 11.88 -12.57 -9.07
C ALA A 127 13.41 -12.48 -9.25
N THR A 128 13.83 -11.51 -10.05
CA THR A 128 15.24 -11.17 -10.24
C THR A 128 15.64 -10.07 -9.27
N GLY A 129 16.82 -10.17 -8.67
CA GLY A 129 17.36 -9.15 -7.75
C GLY A 129 17.66 -9.71 -6.37
N ARG A 130 17.99 -8.79 -5.46
CA ARG A 130 18.37 -9.11 -4.09
C ARG A 130 17.41 -8.47 -3.10
N GLY A 131 17.13 -9.21 -2.06
CA GLY A 131 16.40 -8.70 -0.92
C GLY A 131 17.19 -7.70 -0.10
N LEU A 132 16.53 -7.06 0.84
CA LEU A 132 17.13 -6.12 1.80
C LEU A 132 18.17 -6.82 2.72
N ASP A 133 18.09 -8.15 2.84
CA ASP A 133 19.06 -9.00 3.52
C ASP A 133 20.32 -9.30 2.68
N GLY A 134 20.33 -8.86 1.41
CA GLY A 134 21.42 -9.06 0.45
C GLY A 134 21.42 -10.43 -0.24
N LEU A 135 20.45 -11.31 0.08
CA LEU A 135 20.29 -12.60 -0.60
C LEU A 135 19.48 -12.44 -1.89
N ASP A 136 19.79 -13.23 -2.90
CA ASP A 136 18.99 -13.29 -4.12
C ASP A 136 17.61 -13.91 -3.81
N TYR A 137 16.54 -13.40 -4.40
CA TYR A 137 15.16 -13.92 -4.19
C TYR A 137 15.02 -15.41 -4.58
N ALA A 138 15.82 -15.87 -5.54
CA ALA A 138 15.89 -17.28 -5.93
C ALA A 138 16.47 -18.21 -4.84
N ARG A 139 16.90 -17.68 -3.71
CA ARG A 139 17.46 -18.45 -2.58
C ARG A 139 16.56 -18.45 -1.35
N TRP A 140 15.37 -17.86 -1.48
CA TRP A 140 14.40 -17.72 -0.38
C TRP A 140 13.45 -18.90 -0.25
#